data_e5c005255dc9b541559f4201917919ad
#
_entry.id   e5c005255dc9b541559f4201917919ad
#
_cell.length_a   1.000
_cell.length_b   1.000
_cell.length_c   1.000
_cell.angle_alpha   90.00
_cell.angle_beta   90.00
_cell.angle_gamma   90.00
#
_symmetry.space_group_name_H-M   'P 1'
#
loop_
_entity.id
_entity.type
_entity.pdbx_description
1 polymer ?
#
loop_
_entity_poly.entity_id
_entity_poly.type
_entity_poly.pdbx_seq_one_letter_code
_entity_poly.pdbx_strand_id
1 'polypeptide(L)'
;MRINTEEIFGPVVAISKFTDEADVISKANDTQYGLGAALFSKDVTRCHKVAHKIQAGMVWINSNGDSHFGVPFGGYKSSGIGRELGPYALDMYTQTKAIHINLGADI
;
A
#
# COMPACT_ATOMS: atom_id res chain seq x y z
N MET A 1 0.45 -22.10 10.06
CA MET A 1 0.84 -21.98 11.50
C MET A 1 0.45 -20.57 11.95
N ARG A 2 0.06 -20.39 13.20
CA ARG A 2 -0.36 -19.07 13.75
C ARG A 2 0.64 -17.95 13.48
N ILE A 3 1.93 -18.24 13.52
CA ILE A 3 3.02 -17.30 13.20
C ILE A 3 2.92 -16.65 11.80
N ASN A 4 2.20 -17.27 10.87
CA ASN A 4 2.02 -16.72 9.52
C ASN A 4 0.77 -15.83 9.39
N THR A 5 -0.07 -15.79 10.42
CA THR A 5 -1.37 -15.09 10.39
C THR A 5 -1.55 -14.11 11.54
N GLU A 6 -0.81 -14.28 12.63
CA GLU A 6 -0.87 -13.40 13.80
C GLU A 6 0.37 -12.52 13.87
N GLU A 7 0.17 -11.24 14.09
CA GLU A 7 1.25 -10.30 14.35
C GLU A 7 1.79 -10.50 15.77
N ILE A 8 3.10 -10.72 15.91
CA ILE A 8 3.70 -11.14 17.19
C ILE A 8 4.09 -9.95 18.07
N PHE A 9 4.26 -8.76 17.51
CA PHE A 9 4.75 -7.55 18.21
C PHE A 9 6.05 -7.80 19.00
N GLY A 10 7.01 -8.47 18.37
CA GLY A 10 8.31 -8.81 18.97
C GLY A 10 9.38 -9.03 17.91
N PRO A 11 10.63 -9.30 18.32
CA PRO A 11 11.76 -9.48 17.40
C PRO A 11 11.71 -10.86 16.71
N VAL A 12 10.65 -11.11 15.95
CA VAL A 12 10.41 -12.38 15.26
C VAL A 12 10.18 -12.10 13.78
N VAL A 13 10.80 -12.90 12.93
CA VAL A 13 10.59 -12.92 11.48
C VAL A 13 10.23 -14.32 11.01
N ALA A 14 9.19 -14.45 10.21
CA ALA A 14 8.85 -15.68 9.51
C ALA A 14 9.53 -15.68 8.13
N ILE A 15 10.33 -16.70 7.84
CA ILE A 15 11.05 -16.83 6.58
C ILE A 15 10.49 -18.03 5.82
N SER A 16 10.11 -17.82 4.57
CA SER A 16 9.65 -18.90 3.69
C SER A 16 10.35 -18.84 2.33
N LYS A 17 10.51 -20.03 1.72
CA LYS A 17 11.00 -20.14 0.34
C LYS A 17 9.84 -19.98 -0.62
N PHE A 18 10.13 -19.54 -1.84
CA PHE A 18 9.21 -19.54 -2.96
C PHE A 18 9.83 -20.24 -4.18
N THR A 19 9.01 -20.72 -5.08
CA THR A 19 9.44 -21.48 -6.26
C THR A 19 9.60 -20.58 -7.48
N ASP A 20 8.71 -19.63 -7.66
CA ASP A 20 8.69 -18.72 -8.79
C ASP A 20 8.02 -17.38 -8.43
N GLU A 21 7.89 -16.47 -9.41
CA GLU A 21 7.31 -15.15 -9.22
C GLU A 21 5.82 -15.20 -8.85
N ALA A 22 5.07 -16.14 -9.41
CA ALA A 22 3.65 -16.27 -9.10
C ALA A 22 3.43 -16.74 -7.66
N ASP A 23 4.24 -17.70 -7.21
CA ASP A 23 4.21 -18.23 -5.85
C ASP A 23 4.57 -17.14 -4.81
N VAL A 24 5.62 -16.35 -5.06
CA VAL A 24 6.00 -15.28 -4.11
C VAL A 24 4.94 -14.18 -4.04
N ILE A 25 4.32 -13.79 -5.16
CA ILE A 25 3.24 -12.80 -5.16
C ILE A 25 2.02 -13.33 -4.41
N SER A 26 1.65 -14.59 -4.65
CA SER A 26 0.55 -15.25 -3.94
C SER A 26 0.80 -15.26 -2.43
N LYS A 27 1.98 -15.70 -1.99
CA LYS A 27 2.36 -15.73 -0.57
C LYS A 27 2.42 -14.34 0.06
N ALA A 28 2.99 -13.35 -0.63
CA ALA A 28 3.07 -11.99 -0.13
C ALA A 28 1.69 -11.34 0.05
N ASN A 29 0.72 -11.72 -0.78
CA ASN A 29 -0.64 -11.23 -0.70
C ASN A 29 -1.56 -12.06 0.22
N ASP A 30 -1.12 -13.23 0.68
CA ASP A 30 -1.87 -14.11 1.59
C ASP A 30 -1.76 -13.63 3.05
N THR A 31 -2.28 -12.43 3.28
CA THR A 31 -2.37 -11.79 4.59
C THR A 31 -3.56 -10.84 4.63
N GLN A 32 -4.13 -10.66 5.81
CA GLN A 32 -5.16 -9.64 6.02
C GLN A 32 -4.61 -8.20 6.06
N TYR A 33 -3.31 -8.04 6.11
CA TYR A 33 -2.63 -6.74 6.15
C TYR A 33 -2.07 -6.35 4.78
N GLY A 34 -1.69 -5.09 4.65
CA GLY A 34 -1.09 -4.56 3.43
C GLY A 34 -0.54 -3.15 3.63
N LEU A 35 0.25 -2.93 4.68
CA LEU A 35 0.83 -1.61 4.94
C LEU A 35 2.02 -1.36 4.01
N GLY A 36 3.02 -2.22 4.06
CA GLY A 36 4.25 -2.05 3.30
C GLY A 36 4.87 -3.37 2.85
N ALA A 37 5.62 -3.32 1.78
CA ALA A 37 6.43 -4.41 1.26
C ALA A 37 7.75 -3.88 0.70
N ALA A 38 8.78 -4.71 0.65
CA ALA A 38 10.05 -4.38 0.04
C ALA A 38 10.50 -5.48 -0.93
N LEU A 39 11.12 -5.07 -2.03
CA LEU A 39 11.63 -5.93 -3.08
C LEU A 39 13.11 -5.61 -3.34
N PHE A 40 13.94 -6.63 -3.48
CA PHE A 40 15.35 -6.48 -3.75
C PHE A 40 15.75 -7.28 -4.98
N SER A 41 16.21 -6.60 -6.03
CA SER A 41 16.72 -7.24 -7.25
C SER A 41 17.55 -6.25 -8.07
N LYS A 42 18.48 -6.80 -8.86
CA LYS A 42 19.21 -6.04 -9.89
C LYS A 42 18.32 -5.72 -11.11
N ASP A 43 17.28 -6.51 -11.35
CA ASP A 43 16.29 -6.29 -12.41
C ASP A 43 15.18 -5.36 -11.92
N VAL A 44 15.39 -4.05 -12.10
CA VAL A 44 14.44 -3.02 -11.70
C VAL A 44 13.11 -3.13 -12.45
N THR A 45 13.14 -3.53 -13.72
CA THR A 45 11.92 -3.73 -14.51
C THR A 45 11.06 -4.84 -13.92
N ARG A 46 11.68 -5.92 -13.50
CA ARG A 46 11.00 -7.02 -12.80
C ARG A 46 10.45 -6.55 -11.46
N CYS A 47 11.23 -5.79 -10.69
CA CYS A 47 10.74 -5.22 -9.44
C CYS A 47 9.47 -4.39 -9.63
N HIS A 48 9.41 -3.52 -10.63
CA HIS A 48 8.21 -2.74 -10.93
C HIS A 48 7.01 -3.63 -11.26
N LYS A 49 7.19 -4.65 -12.10
CA LYS A 49 6.11 -5.60 -12.45
C LYS A 49 5.56 -6.34 -11.21
N VAL A 50 6.45 -6.74 -10.31
CA VAL A 50 6.05 -7.41 -9.07
C VAL A 50 5.40 -6.42 -8.11
N ALA A 51 5.96 -5.22 -7.94
CA ALA A 51 5.42 -4.19 -7.06
C ALA A 51 3.95 -3.85 -7.38
N HIS A 52 3.61 -3.76 -8.67
CA HIS A 52 2.21 -3.54 -9.09
C HIS A 52 1.24 -4.66 -8.72
N LYS A 53 1.75 -5.87 -8.46
CA LYS A 53 0.92 -7.03 -8.07
C LYS A 53 0.85 -7.23 -6.56
N ILE A 54 1.69 -6.56 -5.80
CA ILE A 54 1.67 -6.62 -4.33
C ILE A 54 0.56 -5.74 -3.78
N GLN A 55 -0.24 -6.30 -2.89
CA GLN A 55 -1.37 -5.62 -2.24
C GLN A 55 -0.91 -4.91 -0.97
N ALA A 56 -0.04 -3.92 -1.14
CA ALA A 56 0.43 -3.06 -0.06
C ALA A 56 0.33 -1.59 -0.48
N GLY A 57 0.09 -0.71 0.48
CA GLY A 57 -0.03 0.72 0.23
C GLY A 57 1.31 1.38 -0.07
N MET A 58 2.40 0.79 0.41
CA MET A 58 3.76 1.23 0.14
C MET A 58 4.60 0.04 -0.33
N VAL A 59 5.36 0.23 -1.41
CA VAL A 59 6.27 -0.80 -1.90
C VAL A 59 7.62 -0.16 -2.21
N TRP A 60 8.65 -0.61 -1.51
CA TRP A 60 10.01 -0.16 -1.73
C TRP A 60 10.76 -1.11 -2.68
N ILE A 61 11.58 -0.55 -3.55
CA ILE A 61 12.46 -1.30 -4.44
C ILE A 61 13.90 -0.99 -4.06
N ASN A 62 14.64 -2.03 -3.67
CA ASN A 62 16.04 -1.97 -3.23
C ASN A 62 16.28 -1.08 -2.01
N SER A 63 15.23 -0.80 -1.25
CA SER A 63 15.27 -0.09 0.03
C SER A 63 14.17 -0.62 0.94
N ASN A 64 14.06 -0.12 2.15
CA ASN A 64 12.96 -0.41 3.07
C ASN A 64 12.78 0.71 4.07
N GLY A 65 11.55 1.20 4.20
CA GLY A 65 11.19 2.19 5.20
C GLY A 65 11.54 3.64 4.84
N ASP A 66 12.06 3.91 3.65
CA ASP A 66 12.28 5.28 3.19
C ASP A 66 10.94 6.00 3.07
N SER A 67 10.85 7.20 3.64
CA SER A 67 9.65 8.01 3.60
C SER A 67 9.97 9.45 3.24
N HIS A 68 8.99 10.12 2.62
CA HIS A 68 9.09 11.53 2.30
C HIS A 68 7.70 12.17 2.47
N PHE A 69 7.65 13.35 3.06
CA PHE A 69 6.37 14.03 3.37
C PHE A 69 5.48 14.30 2.14
N GLY A 70 6.04 14.36 0.95
CA GLY A 70 5.32 14.52 -0.31
C GLY A 70 4.79 13.22 -0.92
N VAL A 71 5.07 12.06 -0.32
CA VAL A 71 4.63 10.75 -0.82
C VAL A 71 3.56 10.18 0.10
N PRO A 72 2.43 9.68 -0.43
CA PRO A 72 1.36 9.14 0.38
C PRO A 72 1.81 7.96 1.24
N PHE A 73 1.35 7.95 2.49
CA PHE A 73 1.54 6.86 3.45
C PHE A 73 0.19 6.25 3.82
N GLY A 74 0.08 4.95 3.82
CA GLY A 74 -1.12 4.23 4.26
C GLY A 74 -1.20 2.83 3.71
N GLY A 75 -2.15 2.04 4.19
CA GLY A 75 -2.26 0.61 3.94
C GLY A 75 -3.39 0.20 3.02
N TYR A 76 -3.35 -1.06 2.63
CA TYR A 76 -4.44 -1.82 2.03
C TYR A 76 -5.07 -2.72 3.10
N LYS A 77 -6.22 -3.29 2.80
CA LYS A 77 -6.88 -4.29 3.65
C LYS A 77 -7.06 -3.79 5.09
N SER A 78 -6.79 -4.63 6.08
CA SER A 78 -6.91 -4.27 7.51
C SER A 78 -5.82 -3.32 8.01
N SER A 79 -4.83 -2.99 7.20
CA SER A 79 -3.80 -2.00 7.57
C SER A 79 -4.27 -0.55 7.52
N GLY A 80 -5.49 -0.30 7.06
CA GLY A 80 -6.13 1.01 7.23
C GLY A 80 -6.83 1.54 5.98
N ILE A 81 -7.52 2.66 6.18
CA ILE A 81 -8.29 3.39 5.17
C ILE A 81 -7.69 4.79 5.04
N GLY A 82 -7.72 5.34 3.82
CA GLY A 82 -7.19 6.66 3.54
C GLY A 82 -5.67 6.70 3.41
N ARG A 83 -5.17 7.92 3.26
CA ARG A 83 -3.72 8.18 3.15
C ARG A 83 -3.34 9.39 3.98
N GLU A 84 -2.19 9.30 4.62
CA GLU A 84 -1.49 10.42 5.21
C GLU A 84 -0.36 10.86 4.28
N LEU A 85 0.19 12.04 4.50
CA LEU A 85 1.24 12.64 3.70
C LEU A 85 0.86 12.84 2.21
N GLY A 86 1.64 13.62 1.51
CA GLY A 86 1.35 13.98 0.13
C GLY A 86 0.00 14.70 -0.05
N PRO A 87 -0.41 14.97 -1.30
CA PRO A 87 -1.65 15.70 -1.59
C PRO A 87 -2.91 14.93 -1.20
N TYR A 88 -2.87 13.60 -1.21
CA TYR A 88 -4.02 12.74 -0.89
C TYR A 88 -4.45 12.82 0.59
N ALA A 89 -3.57 13.29 1.49
CA ALA A 89 -3.92 13.50 2.89
C ALA A 89 -5.07 14.49 3.06
N LEU A 90 -5.20 15.47 2.18
CA LEU A 90 -6.25 16.47 2.24
C LEU A 90 -7.66 15.89 2.06
N ASP A 91 -7.79 14.79 1.32
CA ASP A 91 -9.07 14.12 1.07
C ASP A 91 -9.71 13.60 2.37
N MET A 92 -8.88 13.32 3.39
CA MET A 92 -9.33 12.85 4.70
C MET A 92 -9.87 13.99 5.59
N TYR A 93 -9.54 15.24 5.30
CA TYR A 93 -9.86 16.41 6.11
C TYR A 93 -10.78 17.40 5.41
N THR A 94 -11.17 17.12 4.17
CA THR A 94 -12.01 18.01 3.33
C THR A 94 -13.21 17.27 2.78
N GLN A 95 -14.21 18.01 2.37
CA GLN A 95 -15.38 17.48 1.66
C GLN A 95 -15.65 18.30 0.41
N THR A 96 -15.92 17.61 -0.69
CA THR A 96 -16.33 18.25 -1.94
C THR A 96 -17.80 18.65 -1.87
N LYS A 97 -18.12 19.93 -2.18
CA LYS A 97 -19.47 20.44 -2.31
C LYS A 97 -19.67 21.01 -3.72
N ALA A 98 -20.72 20.59 -4.40
CA ALA A 98 -21.17 21.20 -5.64
C ALA A 98 -22.26 22.24 -5.34
N ILE A 99 -22.15 23.45 -5.91
CA ILE A 99 -23.16 24.50 -5.84
C ILE A 99 -23.57 24.83 -7.26
N HIS A 100 -24.84 24.64 -7.56
CA HIS A 100 -25.45 24.99 -8.85
C HIS A 100 -26.34 26.21 -8.70
N ILE A 101 -26.09 27.23 -9.51
CA ILE A 101 -26.89 28.46 -9.52
C ILE A 101 -27.47 28.64 -10.91
N ASN A 102 -28.80 28.79 -11.00
CA ASN A 102 -29.46 29.19 -12.22
C ASN A 102 -29.67 30.70 -12.19
N LEU A 103 -29.01 31.43 -13.07
CA LEU A 103 -29.06 32.91 -13.13
C LEU A 103 -29.99 33.47 -14.24
N GLY A 104 -30.71 32.59 -14.95
CA GLY A 104 -31.34 33.10 -16.16
C GLY A 104 -32.50 32.32 -16.73
N ALA A 105 -33.35 31.75 -15.92
CA ALA A 105 -34.68 31.41 -16.40
C ALA A 105 -35.70 32.28 -15.66
N ASP A 106 -36.58 32.93 -16.39
CA ASP A 106 -37.78 33.56 -15.82
C ASP A 106 -38.53 32.49 -15.01
N ILE A 107 -38.56 32.65 -13.69
CA ILE A 107 -39.37 31.82 -12.80
C ILE A 107 -40.74 32.44 -12.73
#